data_da4ebd588fa2fdb398ba6d4d41083e69
#
_entry.id   da4ebd588fa2fdb398ba6d4d41083e69
#
_cell.length_a   1.000
_cell.length_b   1.000
_cell.length_c   1.000
_cell.angle_alpha   90.00
_cell.angle_beta   90.00
_cell.angle_gamma   90.00
#
_symmetry.space_group_name_H-M   'P 1'
#
loop_
_entity.id
_entity.type
_entity.pdbx_description
1 polymer ?
#
loop_
_entity_poly.entity_id
_entity_poly.type
_entity_poly.pdbx_seq_one_letter_code
_entity_poly.pdbx_strand_id
1 'polypeptide(L)'
;SKEMYSFEDRGGESVTLRPEFTAGICRAYLTEGWQQYAPLKVATHGPLFRYERPQKGRYRQFHQIDAEVLGAGEPAADVELLCFADQLLHELGIADGVTLTLNTLGDAPSRAAWREALIEHFASHRAELSEDSQKRLEANPMRILDSKDPRDRPIADAAPEIDTFLTDEALDFFGSVTEGLQAAGVAWTRNARLVRGLDYYRHTAFEFVTDRLGAQGTVLGGGRYDGLIE
;
A
#
# COMPACT_ATOMS: atom_id res chain seq x y z
N SER A 1 6.32 5.33 14.76
CA SER A 1 6.90 5.60 13.42
C SER A 1 7.67 6.90 13.45
N LYS A 2 8.83 6.97 12.77
CA LYS A 2 9.63 8.21 12.64
C LYS A 2 8.90 9.34 11.89
N GLU A 3 7.82 9.01 11.22
CA GLU A 3 7.05 9.93 10.39
C GLU A 3 5.78 10.47 11.06
N MET A 4 5.54 10.10 12.32
CA MET A 4 4.39 10.56 13.09
C MET A 4 4.76 11.75 13.96
N TYR A 5 3.83 12.73 14.06
CA TYR A 5 3.89 13.78 15.04
C TYR A 5 3.23 13.30 16.33
N SER A 6 4.02 12.95 17.33
CA SER A 6 3.54 12.55 18.64
C SER A 6 4.04 13.54 19.70
N PHE A 7 3.17 13.88 20.64
CA PHE A 7 3.45 14.80 21.75
C PHE A 7 2.58 14.42 22.96
N GLU A 8 2.94 14.92 24.14
CA GLU A 8 2.13 14.79 25.33
C GLU A 8 1.19 16.01 25.44
N ASP A 9 -0.06 15.76 25.78
CA ASP A 9 -1.01 16.83 26.08
C ASP A 9 -0.78 17.39 27.50
N ARG A 10 -1.58 18.38 27.92
CA ARG A 10 -1.47 18.95 29.27
C ARG A 10 -1.81 17.99 30.40
N GLY A 11 -2.50 16.90 30.11
CA GLY A 11 -2.83 15.82 31.03
C GLY A 11 -1.73 14.75 31.14
N GLY A 12 -0.69 14.82 30.30
CA GLY A 12 0.36 13.82 30.20
C GLY A 12 0.01 12.62 29.31
N GLU A 13 -1.06 12.70 28.54
CA GLU A 13 -1.44 11.65 27.60
C GLU A 13 -0.68 11.80 26.26
N SER A 14 -0.20 10.68 25.73
CA SER A 14 0.45 10.66 24.42
C SER A 14 -0.59 10.80 23.30
N VAL A 15 -0.46 11.87 22.54
CA VAL A 15 -1.32 12.20 21.40
C VAL A 15 -0.54 12.17 20.12
N THR A 16 -1.15 11.70 19.03
CA THR A 16 -0.54 11.65 17.71
C THR A 16 -1.45 12.31 16.68
N LEU A 17 -0.89 13.19 15.87
CA LEU A 17 -1.60 13.70 14.69
C LEU A 17 -1.75 12.56 13.68
N ARG A 18 -2.96 12.38 13.15
CA ARG A 18 -3.28 11.28 12.23
C ARG A 18 -2.45 11.33 10.94
N PRO A 19 -1.71 10.27 10.60
CA PRO A 19 -0.94 10.19 9.36
C PRO A 19 -1.72 9.59 8.19
N GLU A 20 -2.86 8.95 8.46
CA GLU A 20 -3.76 8.27 7.52
C GLU A 20 -5.14 8.08 8.16
N PHE A 21 -6.14 7.61 7.37
CA PHE A 21 -7.51 7.40 7.86
C PHE A 21 -7.85 5.93 8.13
N THR A 22 -7.24 5.00 7.41
CA THR A 22 -7.60 3.57 7.38
C THR A 22 -7.69 2.96 8.78
N ALA A 23 -6.65 3.12 9.62
CA ALA A 23 -6.66 2.56 10.99
C ALA A 23 -7.78 3.16 11.86
N GLY A 24 -8.08 4.46 11.68
CA GLY A 24 -9.18 5.13 12.38
C GLY A 24 -10.55 4.59 11.95
N ILE A 25 -10.75 4.38 10.67
CA ILE A 25 -11.97 3.80 10.09
C ILE A 25 -12.14 2.35 10.55
N CYS A 26 -11.11 1.52 10.47
CA CYS A 26 -11.14 0.14 10.95
C CYS A 26 -11.48 0.06 12.43
N ARG A 27 -10.89 0.93 13.25
CA ARG A 27 -11.26 1.00 14.68
C ARG A 27 -12.72 1.36 14.88
N ALA A 28 -13.25 2.38 14.18
CA ALA A 28 -14.65 2.72 14.25
C ALA A 28 -15.54 1.58 13.78
N TYR A 29 -15.18 0.89 12.70
CA TYR A 29 -15.89 -0.30 12.22
C TYR A 29 -16.04 -1.35 13.32
N LEU A 30 -14.99 -1.59 14.12
CA LEU A 30 -15.01 -2.57 15.20
C LEU A 30 -15.78 -2.05 16.45
N THR A 31 -15.54 -0.79 16.86
CA THR A 31 -16.07 -0.26 18.13
C THR A 31 -17.50 0.24 18.04
N GLU A 32 -17.95 0.70 16.87
CA GLU A 32 -19.30 1.25 16.67
C GLU A 32 -20.28 0.21 16.09
N GLY A 33 -19.85 -1.06 15.99
CA GLY A 33 -20.70 -2.16 15.52
C GLY A 33 -21.08 -2.09 14.05
N TRP A 34 -20.21 -1.50 13.22
CA TRP A 34 -20.48 -1.34 11.79
C TRP A 34 -20.41 -2.65 11.01
N GLN A 35 -19.89 -3.74 11.60
CA GLN A 35 -19.85 -5.07 10.98
C GLN A 35 -21.24 -5.56 10.54
N GLN A 36 -22.31 -5.12 11.21
CA GLN A 36 -23.68 -5.44 10.83
C GLN A 36 -24.09 -4.89 9.45
N TYR A 37 -23.34 -3.92 8.93
CA TYR A 37 -23.61 -3.29 7.64
C TYR A 37 -22.70 -3.83 6.52
N ALA A 38 -21.90 -4.86 6.79
CA ALA A 38 -21.00 -5.42 5.78
C ALA A 38 -21.79 -6.01 4.58
N PRO A 39 -21.31 -5.84 3.34
CA PRO A 39 -20.16 -5.04 2.95
C PRO A 39 -20.42 -3.53 3.07
N LEU A 40 -19.57 -2.83 3.82
CA LEU A 40 -19.71 -1.40 4.08
C LEU A 40 -18.73 -0.61 3.21
N LYS A 41 -19.25 0.39 2.50
CA LYS A 41 -18.44 1.35 1.72
C LYS A 41 -18.50 2.70 2.40
N VAL A 42 -17.35 3.24 2.74
CA VAL A 42 -17.23 4.54 3.41
C VAL A 42 -16.21 5.41 2.68
N ALA A 43 -16.44 6.71 2.75
CA ALA A 43 -15.48 7.69 2.27
C ALA A 43 -15.29 8.78 3.34
N THR A 44 -14.08 9.30 3.42
CA THR A 44 -13.74 10.41 4.29
C THR A 44 -12.78 11.36 3.59
N HIS A 45 -12.64 12.57 4.12
CA HIS A 45 -11.67 13.53 3.65
C HIS A 45 -11.19 14.42 4.79
N GLY A 46 -10.02 15.01 4.62
CA GLY A 46 -9.51 15.98 5.59
C GLY A 46 -7.99 16.06 5.64
N PRO A 47 -7.47 16.83 6.62
CA PRO A 47 -6.03 16.99 6.78
C PRO A 47 -5.40 15.76 7.43
N LEU A 48 -4.21 15.41 6.92
CA LEU A 48 -3.31 14.41 7.46
C LEU A 48 -1.94 15.04 7.73
N PHE A 49 -1.17 14.41 8.61
CA PHE A 49 0.10 14.96 9.08
C PHE A 49 1.19 13.91 9.06
N ARG A 50 2.30 14.19 8.33
CA ARG A 50 3.47 13.30 8.29
C ARG A 50 4.76 14.09 8.46
N TYR A 51 5.64 13.62 9.33
CA TYR A 51 6.96 14.21 9.50
C TYR A 51 7.90 13.74 8.39
N GLU A 52 7.69 14.29 7.21
CA GLU A 52 8.48 13.98 6.03
C GLU A 52 9.31 15.19 5.58
N ARG A 53 10.33 14.92 4.76
CA ARG A 53 11.10 15.99 4.14
C ARG A 53 10.22 16.70 3.09
N PRO A 54 9.92 17.99 3.26
CA PRO A 54 9.11 18.72 2.29
C PRO A 54 9.79 18.79 0.92
N GLN A 55 9.00 18.62 -0.12
CA GLN A 55 9.42 18.77 -1.52
C GLN A 55 8.19 19.07 -2.39
N LYS A 56 8.38 19.32 -3.69
CA LYS A 56 7.26 19.53 -4.60
C LYS A 56 6.26 18.35 -4.53
N GLY A 57 5.00 18.65 -4.25
CA GLY A 57 3.93 17.64 -4.12
C GLY A 57 3.94 16.84 -2.81
N ARG A 58 4.86 17.16 -1.86
CA ARG A 58 4.94 16.47 -0.56
C ARG A 58 5.04 17.47 0.57
N TYR A 59 3.96 17.57 1.35
CA TYR A 59 3.83 18.51 2.47
C TYR A 59 3.71 17.74 3.78
N ARG A 60 4.04 18.37 4.90
CA ARG A 60 3.88 17.80 6.24
C ARG A 60 2.43 17.81 6.72
N GLN A 61 1.65 18.77 6.24
CA GLN A 61 0.19 18.76 6.31
C GLN A 61 -0.35 18.74 4.89
N PHE A 62 -1.24 17.82 4.60
CA PHE A 62 -1.88 17.67 3.30
C PHE A 62 -3.31 17.18 3.48
N HIS A 63 -4.12 17.27 2.45
CA HIS A 63 -5.49 16.77 2.46
C HIS A 63 -5.55 15.50 1.62
N GLN A 64 -6.35 14.56 2.07
CA GLN A 64 -6.62 13.31 1.36
C GLN A 64 -8.12 13.07 1.29
N ILE A 65 -8.57 12.51 0.17
CA ILE A 65 -9.83 11.81 0.05
C ILE A 65 -9.51 10.34 0.19
N ASP A 66 -10.27 9.63 0.98
CA ASP A 66 -10.07 8.22 1.29
C ASP A 66 -11.38 7.47 1.09
N ALA A 67 -11.29 6.26 0.52
CA ALA A 67 -12.43 5.38 0.28
C ALA A 67 -12.06 3.96 0.70
N GLU A 68 -12.90 3.34 1.52
CA GLU A 68 -12.68 2.03 2.09
C GLU A 68 -13.87 1.12 1.82
N VAL A 69 -13.60 -0.15 1.51
CA VAL A 69 -14.59 -1.22 1.43
C VAL A 69 -14.27 -2.23 2.52
N LEU A 70 -15.20 -2.41 3.46
CA LEU A 70 -15.02 -3.25 4.64
C LEU A 70 -15.99 -4.44 4.60
N GLY A 71 -15.48 -5.63 4.95
CA GLY A 71 -16.29 -6.85 5.01
C GLY A 71 -16.62 -7.47 3.64
N ALA A 72 -15.80 -7.23 2.61
CA ALA A 72 -15.89 -7.87 1.31
C ALA A 72 -14.60 -8.63 1.00
N GLY A 73 -14.64 -9.95 0.95
CA GLY A 73 -13.50 -10.83 0.69
C GLY A 73 -13.21 -11.08 -0.78
N GLU A 74 -14.19 -10.84 -1.65
CA GLU A 74 -14.14 -11.19 -3.06
C GLU A 74 -13.26 -10.24 -3.88
N PRO A 75 -12.60 -10.73 -4.96
CA PRO A 75 -11.80 -9.90 -5.87
C PRO A 75 -12.59 -8.75 -6.49
N ALA A 76 -13.91 -8.91 -6.64
CA ALA A 76 -14.80 -7.91 -7.20
C ALA A 76 -14.80 -6.57 -6.42
N ALA A 77 -14.54 -6.62 -5.10
CA ALA A 77 -14.41 -5.41 -4.29
C ALA A 77 -13.17 -4.59 -4.66
N ASP A 78 -12.07 -5.26 -4.97
CA ASP A 78 -10.84 -4.62 -5.44
C ASP A 78 -11.04 -4.00 -6.82
N VAL A 79 -11.70 -4.74 -7.72
CA VAL A 79 -12.05 -4.24 -9.08
C VAL A 79 -12.93 -2.99 -8.98
N GLU A 80 -13.97 -3.03 -8.14
CA GLU A 80 -14.87 -1.90 -7.94
C GLU A 80 -14.12 -0.66 -7.46
N LEU A 81 -13.25 -0.82 -6.46
CA LEU A 81 -12.47 0.29 -5.89
C LEU A 81 -11.50 0.87 -6.93
N LEU A 82 -10.86 0.03 -7.73
CA LEU A 82 -9.94 0.46 -8.78
C LEU A 82 -10.67 1.16 -9.93
N CYS A 83 -11.83 0.66 -10.34
CA CYS A 83 -12.70 1.34 -11.31
C CYS A 83 -13.19 2.69 -10.79
N PHE A 84 -13.59 2.76 -9.53
CA PHE A 84 -13.97 4.02 -8.89
C PHE A 84 -12.81 5.02 -8.88
N ALA A 85 -11.60 4.57 -8.54
CA ALA A 85 -10.43 5.43 -8.52
C ALA A 85 -10.08 5.96 -9.92
N ASP A 86 -10.12 5.10 -10.94
CA ASP A 86 -9.90 5.49 -12.33
C ASP A 86 -10.95 6.52 -12.79
N GLN A 87 -12.23 6.26 -12.55
CA GLN A 87 -13.31 7.19 -12.88
C GLN A 87 -13.16 8.52 -12.15
N LEU A 88 -12.80 8.51 -10.87
CA LEU A 88 -12.57 9.74 -10.09
C LEU A 88 -11.50 10.62 -10.72
N LEU A 89 -10.38 10.03 -11.16
CA LEU A 89 -9.32 10.78 -11.84
C LEU A 89 -9.78 11.39 -13.16
N HIS A 90 -10.63 10.68 -13.92
CA HIS A 90 -11.23 11.19 -15.14
C HIS A 90 -12.19 12.34 -14.87
N GLU A 91 -13.09 12.20 -13.90
CA GLU A 91 -14.06 13.25 -13.51
C GLU A 91 -13.37 14.52 -13.00
N LEU A 92 -12.24 14.37 -12.32
CA LEU A 92 -11.41 15.48 -11.87
C LEU A 92 -10.54 16.10 -12.98
N GLY A 93 -10.53 15.50 -14.18
CA GLY A 93 -9.73 15.98 -15.32
C GLY A 93 -8.21 15.83 -15.13
N ILE A 94 -7.77 14.91 -14.27
CA ILE A 94 -6.35 14.67 -13.97
C ILE A 94 -5.85 13.28 -14.38
N ALA A 95 -6.65 12.50 -15.07
CA ALA A 95 -6.30 11.15 -15.52
C ALA A 95 -5.18 11.14 -16.57
N ASP A 96 -5.08 12.21 -17.39
CA ASP A 96 -4.07 12.28 -18.43
C ASP A 96 -2.64 12.25 -17.86
N GLY A 97 -1.83 11.30 -18.34
CA GLY A 97 -0.46 11.05 -17.85
C GLY A 97 -0.41 10.39 -16.48
N VAL A 98 -1.51 9.78 -16.03
CA VAL A 98 -1.54 8.91 -14.85
C VAL A 98 -1.66 7.46 -15.31
N THR A 99 -0.88 6.57 -14.71
CA THR A 99 -0.87 5.13 -14.99
C THR A 99 -1.19 4.36 -13.72
N LEU A 100 -2.13 3.42 -13.80
CA LEU A 100 -2.35 2.45 -12.74
C LEU A 100 -1.23 1.40 -12.77
N THR A 101 -0.48 1.30 -11.68
CA THR A 101 0.45 0.20 -11.43
C THR A 101 -0.14 -0.74 -10.39
N LEU A 102 -0.09 -2.04 -10.65
CA LEU A 102 -0.72 -3.08 -9.86
C LEU A 102 0.27 -4.18 -9.48
N ASN A 103 0.14 -4.70 -8.28
CA ASN A 103 0.84 -5.89 -7.82
C ASN A 103 -0.07 -6.78 -6.97
N THR A 104 0.30 -8.04 -6.80
CA THR A 104 -0.21 -8.87 -5.72
C THR A 104 0.85 -9.05 -4.64
N LEU A 105 0.42 -9.04 -3.38
CA LEU A 105 1.25 -9.39 -2.23
C LEU A 105 0.92 -10.80 -1.72
N GLY A 106 0.08 -11.52 -2.46
CA GLY A 106 -0.38 -12.86 -2.12
C GLY A 106 -1.21 -12.91 -0.84
N ASP A 107 -1.62 -14.10 -0.50
CA ASP A 107 -2.24 -14.45 0.78
C ASP A 107 -1.18 -14.61 1.90
N ALA A 108 -1.61 -15.01 3.08
CA ALA A 108 -0.69 -15.16 4.22
C ALA A 108 0.40 -16.23 3.99
N PRO A 109 0.11 -17.43 3.44
CA PRO A 109 1.13 -18.42 3.12
C PRO A 109 2.12 -17.95 2.05
N SER A 110 1.64 -17.39 0.95
CA SER A 110 2.48 -16.82 -0.11
C SER A 110 3.45 -15.78 0.43
N ARG A 111 2.91 -14.88 1.24
CA ARG A 111 3.69 -13.79 1.82
C ARG A 111 4.73 -14.27 2.83
N ALA A 112 4.42 -15.30 3.63
CA ALA A 112 5.35 -15.89 4.57
C ALA A 112 6.53 -16.55 3.83
N ALA A 113 6.25 -17.36 2.81
CA ALA A 113 7.28 -18.01 2.00
C ALA A 113 8.17 -16.99 1.28
N TRP A 114 7.56 -15.98 0.66
CA TRP A 114 8.31 -14.90 0.00
C TRP A 114 9.17 -14.10 0.97
N ARG A 115 8.66 -13.79 2.16
CA ARG A 115 9.41 -13.09 3.19
C ARG A 115 10.67 -13.84 3.61
N GLU A 116 10.59 -15.16 3.75
CA GLU A 116 11.75 -15.99 4.09
C GLU A 116 12.79 -15.99 2.98
N ALA A 117 12.37 -16.11 1.73
CA ALA A 117 13.27 -16.02 0.58
C ALA A 117 13.94 -14.64 0.47
N LEU A 118 13.21 -13.56 0.76
CA LEU A 118 13.78 -12.21 0.82
C LEU A 118 14.80 -12.05 1.95
N ILE A 119 14.54 -12.63 3.13
CA ILE A 119 15.50 -12.61 4.25
C ILE A 119 16.78 -13.31 3.84
N GLU A 120 16.70 -14.50 3.26
CA GLU A 120 17.87 -15.26 2.79
C GLU A 120 18.66 -14.46 1.75
N HIS A 121 17.96 -13.92 0.74
CA HIS A 121 18.59 -13.11 -0.31
C HIS A 121 19.30 -11.88 0.26
N PHE A 122 18.63 -11.07 1.06
CA PHE A 122 19.22 -9.84 1.60
C PHE A 122 20.27 -10.10 2.68
N ALA A 123 20.16 -11.19 3.44
CA ALA A 123 21.17 -11.56 4.43
C ALA A 123 22.51 -11.91 3.78
N SER A 124 22.49 -12.56 2.61
CA SER A 124 23.71 -12.89 1.84
C SER A 124 24.44 -11.63 1.34
N HIS A 125 23.73 -10.50 1.20
CA HIS A 125 24.27 -9.22 0.73
C HIS A 125 24.33 -8.16 1.85
N ARG A 126 24.20 -8.56 3.13
CA ARG A 126 24.07 -7.63 4.25
C ARG A 126 25.12 -6.53 4.29
N ALA A 127 26.38 -6.87 4.00
CA ALA A 127 27.48 -5.91 4.03
C ALA A 127 27.41 -4.83 2.93
N GLU A 128 26.70 -5.10 1.85
CA GLU A 128 26.53 -4.20 0.71
C GLU A 128 25.31 -3.30 0.85
N LEU A 129 24.34 -3.69 1.70
CA LEU A 129 23.13 -2.90 1.95
C LEU A 129 23.44 -1.60 2.67
N SER A 130 22.60 -0.59 2.43
CA SER A 130 22.59 0.65 3.20
C SER A 130 22.26 0.38 4.67
N GLU A 131 22.67 1.27 5.57
CA GLU A 131 22.38 1.15 7.01
C GLU A 131 20.87 1.07 7.30
N ASP A 132 20.06 1.83 6.54
CA ASP A 132 18.61 1.77 6.64
C ASP A 132 18.06 0.42 6.19
N SER A 133 18.59 -0.15 5.12
CA SER A 133 18.17 -1.45 4.62
C SER A 133 18.64 -2.61 5.51
N GLN A 134 19.81 -2.49 6.17
CA GLN A 134 20.22 -3.45 7.21
C GLN A 134 19.24 -3.46 8.39
N LYS A 135 18.73 -2.30 8.82
CA LYS A 135 17.68 -2.21 9.86
C LYS A 135 16.34 -2.77 9.37
N ARG A 136 16.00 -2.54 8.09
CA ARG A 136 14.78 -3.09 7.48
C ARG A 136 14.84 -4.60 7.35
N LEU A 137 16.01 -5.18 7.10
CA LEU A 137 16.17 -6.64 7.05
C LEU A 137 15.68 -7.34 8.32
N GLU A 138 15.91 -6.73 9.48
CA GLU A 138 15.46 -7.26 10.77
C GLU A 138 13.97 -6.98 11.05
N ALA A 139 13.48 -5.81 10.65
CA ALA A 139 12.12 -5.36 10.96
C ALA A 139 11.10 -5.74 9.88
N ASN A 140 11.39 -5.42 8.62
CA ASN A 140 10.51 -5.66 7.47
C ASN A 140 11.34 -5.72 6.16
N PRO A 141 11.81 -6.90 5.77
CA PRO A 141 12.67 -7.08 4.60
C PRO A 141 12.01 -6.66 3.28
N MET A 142 10.68 -6.75 3.16
CA MET A 142 9.96 -6.32 1.95
C MET A 142 10.18 -4.83 1.64
N ARG A 143 10.43 -4.00 2.67
CA ARG A 143 10.72 -2.57 2.49
C ARG A 143 12.08 -2.27 1.88
N ILE A 144 12.95 -3.27 1.73
CA ILE A 144 14.21 -3.13 1.01
C ILE A 144 13.95 -3.03 -0.50
N LEU A 145 12.91 -3.72 -0.99
CA LEU A 145 12.50 -3.67 -2.41
C LEU A 145 12.14 -2.25 -2.88
N ASP A 146 11.64 -1.40 -1.96
CA ASP A 146 11.29 0.01 -2.22
C ASP A 146 12.43 0.98 -1.80
N SER A 147 13.65 0.48 -1.59
CA SER A 147 14.76 1.36 -1.23
C SER A 147 15.13 2.29 -2.37
N LYS A 148 15.33 3.56 -2.03
CA LYS A 148 15.80 4.60 -2.96
C LYS A 148 17.32 4.79 -2.92
N ASP A 149 18.02 4.06 -2.03
CA ASP A 149 19.47 4.11 -1.95
C ASP A 149 20.08 3.39 -3.17
N PRO A 150 20.96 4.04 -3.92
CA PRO A 150 21.59 3.44 -5.11
C PRO A 150 22.37 2.13 -4.82
N ARG A 151 22.86 1.94 -3.59
CA ARG A 151 23.57 0.71 -3.17
C ARG A 151 22.63 -0.49 -3.09
N ASP A 152 21.41 -0.27 -2.61
CA ASP A 152 20.41 -1.32 -2.41
C ASP A 152 19.78 -1.77 -3.74
N ARG A 153 19.76 -0.88 -4.72
CA ARG A 153 18.99 -1.09 -5.96
C ARG A 153 19.40 -2.34 -6.73
N PRO A 154 20.70 -2.62 -7.00
CA PRO A 154 21.07 -3.85 -7.70
C PRO A 154 20.68 -5.11 -6.93
N ILE A 155 20.75 -5.07 -5.61
CA ILE A 155 20.40 -6.19 -4.73
C ILE A 155 18.89 -6.41 -4.71
N ALA A 156 18.12 -5.32 -4.58
CA ALA A 156 16.66 -5.36 -4.66
C ALA A 156 16.17 -5.79 -6.05
N ASP A 157 16.90 -5.42 -7.11
CA ASP A 157 16.58 -5.78 -8.50
C ASP A 157 16.78 -7.28 -8.76
N ALA A 158 17.68 -7.93 -8.04
CA ALA A 158 17.97 -9.37 -8.13
C ALA A 158 17.16 -10.21 -7.12
N ALA A 159 16.35 -9.57 -6.26
CA ALA A 159 15.58 -10.28 -5.25
C ALA A 159 14.46 -11.14 -5.87
N PRO A 160 14.11 -12.27 -5.24
CA PRO A 160 13.06 -13.14 -5.74
C PRO A 160 11.71 -12.39 -5.77
N GLU A 161 10.97 -12.56 -6.87
CA GLU A 161 9.63 -12.00 -7.03
C GLU A 161 8.59 -12.89 -6.34
N ILE A 162 7.49 -12.30 -5.89
CA ILE A 162 6.43 -13.01 -5.16
C ILE A 162 5.75 -14.09 -6.02
N ASP A 163 5.76 -13.92 -7.33
CA ASP A 163 5.05 -14.79 -8.28
C ASP A 163 5.40 -16.28 -8.13
N THR A 164 6.63 -16.60 -7.70
CA THR A 164 7.08 -17.98 -7.47
C THR A 164 6.62 -18.58 -6.13
N PHE A 165 5.99 -17.77 -5.29
CA PHE A 165 5.54 -18.16 -3.94
C PHE A 165 4.02 -18.08 -3.79
N LEU A 166 3.30 -17.66 -4.83
CA LEU A 166 1.84 -17.56 -4.79
C LEU A 166 1.21 -18.94 -4.67
N THR A 167 0.26 -19.06 -3.77
CA THR A 167 -0.66 -20.21 -3.75
C THR A 167 -1.60 -20.17 -4.95
N ASP A 168 -2.25 -21.27 -5.26
CA ASP A 168 -3.25 -21.33 -6.34
C ASP A 168 -4.39 -20.35 -6.06
N GLU A 169 -4.84 -20.24 -4.80
CA GLU A 169 -5.87 -19.27 -4.41
C GLU A 169 -5.42 -17.82 -4.62
N ALA A 170 -4.16 -17.51 -4.31
CA ALA A 170 -3.64 -16.16 -4.52
C ALA A 170 -3.44 -15.82 -6.01
N LEU A 171 -3.09 -16.82 -6.82
CA LEU A 171 -3.03 -16.69 -8.28
C LEU A 171 -4.42 -16.44 -8.86
N ASP A 172 -5.41 -17.25 -8.47
CA ASP A 172 -6.80 -17.11 -8.93
C ASP A 172 -7.41 -15.78 -8.50
N PHE A 173 -7.11 -15.33 -7.28
CA PHE A 173 -7.54 -14.02 -6.79
C PHE A 173 -6.99 -12.90 -7.67
N PHE A 174 -5.69 -12.90 -7.92
CA PHE A 174 -5.05 -11.86 -8.75
C PHE A 174 -5.52 -11.93 -10.22
N GLY A 175 -5.69 -13.15 -10.75
CA GLY A 175 -6.30 -13.38 -12.06
C GLY A 175 -7.68 -12.74 -12.16
N SER A 176 -8.56 -12.99 -11.17
CA SER A 176 -9.91 -12.42 -11.13
C SER A 176 -9.90 -10.88 -11.09
N VAL A 177 -8.98 -10.28 -10.33
CA VAL A 177 -8.84 -8.80 -10.30
C VAL A 177 -8.43 -8.27 -11.66
N THR A 178 -7.44 -8.87 -12.30
CA THR A 178 -6.93 -8.39 -13.60
C THR A 178 -7.91 -8.60 -14.73
N GLU A 179 -8.64 -9.71 -14.76
CA GLU A 179 -9.73 -9.96 -15.70
C GLU A 179 -10.89 -8.97 -15.52
N GLY A 180 -11.24 -8.67 -14.26
CA GLY A 180 -12.26 -7.69 -13.93
C GLY A 180 -11.89 -6.28 -14.42
N LEU A 181 -10.65 -5.85 -14.23
CA LEU A 181 -10.16 -4.57 -14.77
C LEU A 181 -10.17 -4.53 -16.28
N GLN A 182 -9.76 -5.62 -16.93
CA GLN A 182 -9.80 -5.74 -18.38
C GLN A 182 -11.25 -5.64 -18.90
N ALA A 183 -12.19 -6.32 -18.25
CA ALA A 183 -13.61 -6.26 -18.62
C ALA A 183 -14.20 -4.85 -18.42
N ALA A 184 -13.73 -4.11 -17.41
CA ALA A 184 -14.12 -2.73 -17.14
C ALA A 184 -13.42 -1.71 -18.05
N GLY A 185 -12.43 -2.11 -18.84
CA GLY A 185 -11.64 -1.22 -19.70
C GLY A 185 -10.64 -0.35 -18.96
N VAL A 186 -10.28 -0.70 -17.72
CA VAL A 186 -9.28 0.00 -16.92
C VAL A 186 -7.89 -0.53 -17.27
N ALA A 187 -7.06 0.32 -17.86
CA ALA A 187 -5.69 -0.04 -18.22
C ALA A 187 -4.77 -0.04 -17.00
N TRP A 188 -3.90 -1.02 -16.91
CA TRP A 188 -2.94 -1.15 -15.83
C TRP A 188 -1.61 -1.75 -16.30
N THR A 189 -0.56 -1.59 -15.48
CA THR A 189 0.75 -2.21 -15.69
C THR A 189 1.19 -2.94 -14.43
N ARG A 190 1.89 -4.08 -14.60
CA ARG A 190 2.46 -4.81 -13.48
C ARG A 190 3.69 -4.09 -12.94
N ASN A 191 3.77 -3.98 -11.61
CA ASN A 191 5.00 -3.61 -10.92
C ASN A 191 5.28 -4.62 -9.81
N ALA A 192 6.04 -5.67 -10.11
CA ALA A 192 6.35 -6.77 -9.18
C ALA A 192 7.09 -6.29 -7.89
N ARG A 193 7.63 -5.07 -7.90
CA ARG A 193 8.30 -4.46 -6.73
C ARG A 193 7.39 -3.53 -5.93
N LEU A 194 6.17 -3.31 -6.39
CA LEU A 194 5.22 -2.50 -5.64
C LEU A 194 4.86 -3.22 -4.33
N VAL A 195 5.36 -2.69 -3.25
CA VAL A 195 5.01 -3.06 -1.88
C VAL A 195 4.45 -1.85 -1.16
N ARG A 196 3.66 -2.06 -0.11
CA ARG A 196 3.09 -0.96 0.67
C ARG A 196 3.88 -0.73 1.96
N GLY A 197 3.82 0.49 2.45
CA GLY A 197 4.59 0.92 3.62
C GLY A 197 4.19 0.25 4.94
N LEU A 198 3.07 -0.45 5.00
CA LEU A 198 2.51 -1.07 6.19
C LEU A 198 2.35 -2.59 5.97
N ASP A 199 2.53 -3.37 7.02
CA ASP A 199 2.63 -4.84 6.94
C ASP A 199 1.28 -5.55 6.81
N TYR A 200 0.17 -4.85 6.98
CA TYR A 200 -1.16 -5.42 6.95
C TYR A 200 -1.69 -5.70 5.52
N TYR A 201 -1.04 -5.19 4.47
CA TYR A 201 -1.50 -5.39 3.10
C TYR A 201 -1.28 -6.83 2.63
N ARG A 202 -2.29 -7.38 1.95
CA ARG A 202 -2.32 -8.70 1.30
C ARG A 202 -2.98 -8.55 -0.08
N HIS A 203 -2.83 -9.55 -0.94
CA HIS A 203 -3.40 -9.57 -2.29
C HIS A 203 -3.11 -8.27 -3.05
N THR A 204 -4.11 -7.51 -3.39
CA THR A 204 -3.99 -6.32 -4.24
C THR A 204 -3.22 -5.19 -3.58
N ALA A 205 -2.19 -4.71 -4.27
CA ALA A 205 -1.51 -3.45 -3.98
C ALA A 205 -1.47 -2.62 -5.27
N PHE A 206 -1.76 -1.32 -5.18
CA PHE A 206 -1.86 -0.47 -6.35
C PHE A 206 -1.42 0.96 -6.09
N GLU A 207 -0.98 1.63 -7.16
CA GLU A 207 -0.70 3.06 -7.20
C GLU A 207 -1.09 3.63 -8.57
N PHE A 208 -1.75 4.77 -8.58
CA PHE A 208 -1.88 5.61 -9.75
C PHE A 208 -0.72 6.60 -9.73
N VAL A 209 0.16 6.50 -10.71
CA VAL A 209 1.42 7.23 -10.74
C VAL A 209 1.52 8.15 -11.95
N THR A 210 2.21 9.27 -11.77
CA THR A 210 2.51 10.24 -12.84
C THR A 210 3.95 10.74 -12.72
N ASP A 211 4.56 11.10 -13.81
CA ASP A 211 5.89 11.73 -13.86
C ASP A 211 5.82 13.27 -13.70
N ARG A 212 4.61 13.85 -13.74
CA ARG A 212 4.40 15.31 -13.70
C ARG A 212 4.70 15.96 -12.34
N LEU A 213 4.73 15.18 -11.26
CA LEU A 213 4.95 15.65 -9.89
C LEU A 213 6.39 15.48 -9.38
N GLY A 214 7.31 15.05 -10.23
CA GLY A 214 8.71 14.83 -9.85
C GLY A 214 8.88 13.63 -8.92
N ALA A 215 9.56 13.79 -7.79
CA ALA A 215 9.87 12.67 -6.87
C ALA A 215 8.63 12.08 -6.16
N GLN A 216 7.50 12.79 -6.13
CA GLN A 216 6.23 12.31 -5.60
C GLN A 216 5.29 12.01 -6.77
N GLY A 217 5.48 10.83 -7.37
CA GLY A 217 4.70 10.40 -8.53
C GLY A 217 3.34 9.79 -8.19
N THR A 218 3.11 9.34 -6.96
CA THR A 218 1.85 8.68 -6.58
C THR A 218 0.76 9.70 -6.30
N VAL A 219 -0.30 9.68 -7.11
CA VAL A 219 -1.49 10.54 -6.98
C VAL A 219 -2.52 9.88 -6.06
N LEU A 220 -2.68 8.57 -6.19
CA LEU A 220 -3.59 7.74 -5.42
C LEU A 220 -2.92 6.38 -5.22
N GLY A 221 -3.10 5.77 -4.07
CA GLY A 221 -2.55 4.45 -3.80
C GLY A 221 -3.24 3.76 -2.64
N GLY A 222 -3.30 2.45 -2.71
CA GLY A 222 -3.98 1.62 -1.73
C GLY A 222 -3.66 0.15 -1.86
N GLY A 223 -4.54 -0.67 -1.34
CA GLY A 223 -4.46 -2.12 -1.41
C GLY A 223 -5.38 -2.80 -0.43
N ARG A 224 -5.47 -4.12 -0.51
CA ARG A 224 -6.25 -4.95 0.41
C ARG A 224 -5.50 -5.16 1.73
N TYR A 225 -6.21 -5.14 2.84
CA TYR A 225 -5.61 -5.20 4.18
C TYR A 225 -6.41 -6.09 5.15
N ASP A 226 -6.81 -7.27 4.71
CA ASP A 226 -7.61 -8.22 5.53
C ASP A 226 -7.00 -8.45 6.92
N GLY A 227 -5.68 -8.53 7.02
CA GLY A 227 -4.96 -8.73 8.28
C GLY A 227 -4.96 -7.58 9.28
N LEU A 228 -5.65 -6.46 9.00
CA LEU A 228 -5.76 -5.34 9.93
C LEU A 228 -6.95 -5.49 10.90
N ILE A 229 -7.97 -6.24 10.49
CA ILE A 229 -9.26 -6.37 11.21
C ILE A 229 -9.43 -7.77 11.81
N GLU A 230 -8.59 -8.74 11.43
CA GLU A 230 -8.55 -10.11 11.97
C GLU A 230 -8.17 -10.17 13.45
#